data_c6c284e280ca5dbb6e47647e2f7d0691
#
_entry.id   c6c284e280ca5dbb6e47647e2f7d0691
#
_cell.length_a   1.000
_cell.length_b   1.000
_cell.length_c   1.000
_cell.angle_alpha   90.00
_cell.angle_beta   90.00
_cell.angle_gamma   90.00
#
_symmetry.space_group_name_H-M   'P 1'
#
loop_
_entity.id
_entity.type
_entity.pdbx_description
1 polymer ?
#
loop_
_entity_poly.entity_id
_entity_poly.type
_entity_poly.pdbx_seq_one_letter_code
_entity_poly.pdbx_strand_id
1 'polypeptide(L)'
;MHLRRYNRVMPPIKVLPELLINQIAAGEVVDRPASALKELLENSVDAGAREIAVQLGEGGVKLIKVSDDGCGIARDELALALGRHATSKIASSTDLERVATLGFRGEALASIASVSQLTLTSRRAGDRHAWSIAARGTEIAAVVPAAHTGGTTIEVHDLYFNTPARRKFLKSGATEFGHCVEVFNRIALSHSDIALTLQHNGRVQQHLRAQGVSERVGALLGEEFRSGSLAIDEPSSGLRLTGYIGLPSHARSSRDAQYCFVNGRFVRDKLLAHAVRQAYQDVLHNERHPAFALFLEVDPAQVDVNVHPTKIEVRFRDARGIHQFVFHALNKALALPAAPAVATTGAGPAVVTAADAAAPAYRHQHSMALEAAQPLAFYDALFGRRGNHASPPEESAPQPTPPLGFALAQLCGVYILAQNAHGLIIIDMHAAHERIMYEKLKRALDSRRMPSQPLLVPVTFTAEPVDVAAAGDHADALRALGFDLSPVSPTTLVARSVPALLQDADLPALALEVVRELREYGADRVLTERRDELLGTMACHAAVRANRRLALPEMNALLREMEETERSGQCNHGRPTWHQISLADLDKLFMRGR
;
A
#
# COMPACT_ATOMS: atom_id res chain seq x y z
N MET A 1 -29.39 45.37 31.38
CA MET A 1 -28.80 44.50 30.37
C MET A 1 -29.47 44.81 29.03
N HIS A 2 -28.91 45.77 28.23
CA HIS A 2 -29.51 46.24 26.99
C HIS A 2 -29.02 45.39 25.81
N LEU A 3 -29.89 44.53 25.31
CA LEU A 3 -29.70 43.85 24.01
C LEU A 3 -29.89 44.89 22.89
N ARG A 4 -28.77 45.36 22.34
CA ARG A 4 -28.79 46.14 21.10
C ARG A 4 -29.24 45.20 19.97
N ARG A 5 -30.48 45.33 19.52
CA ARG A 5 -30.97 44.77 18.26
C ARG A 5 -30.22 45.46 17.11
N TYR A 6 -29.32 44.75 16.48
CA TYR A 6 -28.72 45.16 15.20
C TYR A 6 -29.81 44.99 14.12
N ASN A 7 -30.55 46.06 13.85
CA ASN A 7 -31.33 46.16 12.61
C ASN A 7 -30.33 46.31 11.46
N ARG A 8 -29.77 45.21 10.94
CA ARG A 8 -29.03 45.23 9.68
C ARG A 8 -30.06 45.30 8.54
N VAL A 9 -30.27 46.50 8.01
CA VAL A 9 -30.85 46.67 6.69
C VAL A 9 -29.91 45.98 5.73
N MET A 10 -30.34 44.89 5.09
CA MET A 10 -29.53 44.19 4.07
C MET A 10 -29.24 45.17 2.94
N PRO A 11 -27.99 45.37 2.52
CA PRO A 11 -27.69 46.22 1.40
C PRO A 11 -28.30 45.66 0.10
N PRO A 12 -28.70 46.52 -0.85
CA PRO A 12 -29.29 46.06 -2.10
C PRO A 12 -28.32 45.16 -2.87
N ILE A 13 -28.86 44.16 -3.56
CA ILE A 13 -28.10 43.30 -4.45
C ILE A 13 -27.46 44.14 -5.56
N LYS A 14 -26.16 44.01 -5.76
CA LYS A 14 -25.39 44.70 -6.78
C LYS A 14 -24.50 43.74 -7.54
N VAL A 15 -24.28 44.01 -8.84
CA VAL A 15 -23.24 43.30 -9.61
C VAL A 15 -21.87 43.71 -9.05
N LEU A 16 -21.03 42.74 -8.73
CA LEU A 16 -19.69 43.00 -8.23
C LEU A 16 -18.76 43.49 -9.34
N PRO A 17 -17.76 44.32 -9.01
CA PRO A 17 -16.70 44.69 -9.98
C PRO A 17 -15.94 43.43 -10.44
N GLU A 18 -15.53 43.40 -11.71
CA GLU A 18 -14.80 42.26 -12.30
C GLU A 18 -13.57 41.82 -11.49
N LEU A 19 -12.79 42.77 -10.96
CA LEU A 19 -11.64 42.49 -10.13
C LEU A 19 -12.04 41.66 -8.89
N LEU A 20 -13.15 42.02 -8.24
CA LEU A 20 -13.61 41.31 -7.05
C LEU A 20 -14.17 39.92 -7.41
N ILE A 21 -14.90 39.81 -8.53
CA ILE A 21 -15.36 38.52 -9.06
C ILE A 21 -14.14 37.62 -9.34
N ASN A 22 -13.09 38.18 -9.96
CA ASN A 22 -11.86 37.46 -10.27
C ASN A 22 -11.12 37.01 -9.02
N GLN A 23 -11.06 37.84 -7.98
CA GLN A 23 -10.43 37.48 -6.69
C GLN A 23 -11.23 36.44 -5.92
N ILE A 24 -12.57 36.45 -5.98
CA ILE A 24 -13.41 35.43 -5.34
C ILE A 24 -13.20 34.08 -6.04
N ALA A 25 -13.32 34.04 -7.37
CA ALA A 25 -13.11 32.81 -8.15
C ALA A 25 -11.68 32.28 -8.02
N ALA A 26 -10.66 33.16 -8.04
CA ALA A 26 -9.29 32.77 -7.76
C ALA A 26 -9.13 32.12 -6.39
N GLY A 27 -9.98 32.45 -5.42
CA GLY A 27 -9.92 31.85 -4.10
C GLY A 27 -10.47 30.43 -3.99
N GLU A 28 -11.30 30.06 -4.92
CA GLU A 28 -11.83 28.70 -5.01
C GLU A 28 -10.85 27.76 -5.74
N VAL A 29 -10.04 28.31 -6.65
CA VAL A 29 -9.10 27.54 -7.49
C VAL A 29 -7.67 27.56 -6.94
N VAL A 30 -7.24 28.73 -6.43
CA VAL A 30 -5.86 28.96 -5.94
C VAL A 30 -5.94 29.40 -4.49
N ASP A 31 -5.90 28.46 -3.55
CA ASP A 31 -5.88 28.71 -2.09
C ASP A 31 -4.46 28.83 -1.54
N ARG A 32 -3.48 28.24 -2.23
CA ARG A 32 -2.05 28.25 -1.85
C ARG A 32 -1.14 28.06 -3.08
N PRO A 33 0.21 28.25 -2.92
CA PRO A 33 1.16 28.03 -4.02
C PRO A 33 1.07 26.63 -4.65
N ALA A 34 0.86 25.59 -3.84
CA ALA A 34 0.73 24.22 -4.31
C ALA A 34 -0.46 24.01 -5.26
N SER A 35 -1.57 24.77 -5.07
CA SER A 35 -2.74 24.67 -5.96
C SER A 35 -2.44 25.30 -7.31
N ALA A 36 -1.74 26.44 -7.35
CA ALA A 36 -1.26 27.02 -8.59
C ALA A 36 -0.29 26.08 -9.31
N LEU A 37 0.69 25.54 -8.59
CA LEU A 37 1.65 24.56 -9.13
C LEU A 37 0.94 23.35 -9.74
N LYS A 38 -0.08 22.81 -9.05
CA LYS A 38 -0.86 21.67 -9.54
C LYS A 38 -1.47 21.95 -10.91
N GLU A 39 -2.20 23.06 -11.05
CA GLU A 39 -2.85 23.41 -12.30
C GLU A 39 -1.82 23.64 -13.44
N LEU A 40 -0.64 24.22 -13.13
CA LEU A 40 0.43 24.40 -14.11
C LEU A 40 1.01 23.06 -14.56
N LEU A 41 1.28 22.15 -13.64
CA LEU A 41 1.80 20.81 -13.94
C LEU A 41 0.79 19.98 -14.74
N GLU A 42 -0.50 20.01 -14.36
CA GLU A 42 -1.58 19.34 -15.11
C GLU A 42 -1.67 19.89 -16.55
N ASN A 43 -1.47 21.18 -16.76
CA ASN A 43 -1.44 21.77 -18.11
C ASN A 43 -0.24 21.31 -18.93
N SER A 44 0.95 21.20 -18.32
CA SER A 44 2.15 20.69 -19.00
C SER A 44 2.00 19.20 -19.39
N VAL A 45 1.39 18.39 -18.52
CA VAL A 45 1.07 16.98 -18.83
C VAL A 45 0.07 16.89 -19.99
N ASP A 46 -1.02 17.68 -19.92
CA ASP A 46 -2.05 17.73 -20.97
C ASP A 46 -1.49 18.26 -22.33
N ALA A 47 -0.42 19.07 -22.29
CA ALA A 47 0.31 19.52 -23.48
C ALA A 47 1.22 18.46 -24.09
N GLY A 48 1.28 17.26 -23.51
CA GLY A 48 2.10 16.14 -23.95
C GLY A 48 3.59 16.34 -23.72
N ALA A 49 3.97 17.05 -22.65
CA ALA A 49 5.35 17.25 -22.27
C ALA A 49 6.06 15.93 -21.91
N ARG A 50 7.32 15.83 -22.29
CA ARG A 50 8.22 14.73 -21.91
C ARG A 50 9.22 15.16 -20.86
N GLU A 51 9.45 16.45 -20.74
CA GLU A 51 10.31 17.04 -19.71
C GLU A 51 9.63 18.26 -19.11
N ILE A 52 9.56 18.29 -17.75
CA ILE A 52 8.99 19.40 -17.00
C ILE A 52 9.98 19.84 -15.93
N ALA A 53 10.35 21.12 -15.94
CA ALA A 53 11.21 21.73 -14.94
C ALA A 53 10.41 22.74 -14.09
N VAL A 54 10.48 22.56 -12.76
CA VAL A 54 9.81 23.41 -11.77
C VAL A 54 10.86 24.15 -10.95
N GLN A 55 10.71 25.48 -10.83
CA GLN A 55 11.53 26.31 -9.94
C GLN A 55 10.62 27.04 -8.97
N LEU A 56 10.92 26.94 -7.68
CA LEU A 56 10.17 27.59 -6.60
C LEU A 56 11.06 28.54 -5.81
N GLY A 57 10.53 29.72 -5.53
CA GLY A 57 11.13 30.71 -4.62
C GLY A 57 10.25 30.89 -3.39
N GLU A 58 10.86 30.83 -2.18
CA GLU A 58 10.15 31.00 -0.90
C GLU A 58 8.88 30.14 -0.79
N GLY A 59 9.01 28.83 -1.09
CA GLY A 59 7.86 27.90 -1.05
C GLY A 59 6.80 28.15 -2.13
N GLY A 60 7.14 28.84 -3.23
CA GLY A 60 6.21 29.19 -4.32
C GLY A 60 5.49 30.52 -4.12
N VAL A 61 5.71 31.23 -3.03
CA VAL A 61 5.09 32.55 -2.78
C VAL A 61 5.72 33.64 -3.62
N LYS A 62 7.06 33.61 -3.76
CA LYS A 62 7.81 34.58 -4.56
C LYS A 62 7.93 34.20 -6.03
N LEU A 63 8.09 32.92 -6.30
CA LEU A 63 8.26 32.42 -7.65
C LEU A 63 7.69 31.00 -7.75
N ILE A 64 6.83 30.80 -8.76
CA ILE A 64 6.53 29.48 -9.32
C ILE A 64 6.85 29.60 -10.82
N LYS A 65 7.86 28.86 -11.27
CA LYS A 65 8.19 28.75 -12.69
C LYS A 65 8.06 27.31 -13.12
N VAL A 66 7.25 27.06 -14.13
CA VAL A 66 7.08 25.75 -14.76
C VAL A 66 7.45 25.89 -16.23
N SER A 67 8.39 25.06 -16.67
CA SER A 67 8.83 25.00 -18.08
C SER A 67 8.62 23.58 -18.58
N ASP A 68 8.01 23.44 -19.75
CA ASP A 68 7.76 22.17 -20.42
C ASP A 68 8.21 22.21 -21.88
N ASP A 69 8.38 21.04 -22.47
CA ASP A 69 8.68 20.80 -23.88
C ASP A 69 7.46 20.34 -24.68
N GLY A 70 6.23 20.62 -24.19
CA GLY A 70 4.97 20.21 -24.80
C GLY A 70 4.68 20.90 -26.17
N CYS A 71 3.46 20.76 -26.65
CA CYS A 71 3.04 21.24 -27.98
C CYS A 71 3.14 22.77 -28.17
N GLY A 72 3.25 23.53 -27.07
CA GLY A 72 3.25 24.98 -27.09
C GLY A 72 1.89 25.60 -27.43
N ILE A 73 1.80 26.94 -27.37
CA ILE A 73 0.60 27.74 -27.61
C ILE A 73 0.87 28.69 -28.76
N ALA A 74 -0.07 28.79 -29.69
CA ALA A 74 0.05 29.69 -30.83
C ALA A 74 -0.06 31.18 -30.40
N ARG A 75 0.55 32.08 -31.17
CA ARG A 75 0.58 33.53 -30.87
C ARG A 75 -0.80 34.13 -30.60
N ASP A 76 -1.76 33.80 -31.43
CA ASP A 76 -3.14 34.30 -31.38
C ASP A 76 -3.95 33.68 -30.23
N GLU A 77 -3.53 32.55 -29.71
CA GLU A 77 -4.17 31.87 -28.59
C GLU A 77 -3.61 32.30 -27.21
N LEU A 78 -2.44 32.98 -27.14
CA LEU A 78 -1.82 33.38 -25.87
C LEU A 78 -2.72 34.27 -25.01
N ALA A 79 -3.40 35.25 -25.62
CA ALA A 79 -4.33 36.11 -24.92
C ALA A 79 -5.59 35.37 -24.48
N LEU A 80 -6.06 34.40 -25.28
CA LEU A 80 -7.20 33.55 -24.96
C LEU A 80 -6.86 32.61 -23.80
N ALA A 81 -5.63 32.09 -23.71
CA ALA A 81 -5.17 31.22 -22.62
C ALA A 81 -5.23 31.91 -21.24
N LEU A 82 -5.14 33.24 -21.20
CA LEU A 82 -5.34 34.07 -20.01
C LEU A 82 -6.79 34.53 -19.82
N GLY A 83 -7.66 34.24 -20.78
CA GLY A 83 -9.09 34.50 -20.73
C GLY A 83 -9.83 33.49 -19.83
N ARG A 84 -11.00 33.93 -19.35
CA ARG A 84 -11.91 33.01 -18.63
C ARG A 84 -12.74 32.20 -19.60
N HIS A 85 -13.07 30.99 -19.18
CA HIS A 85 -13.91 30.06 -19.95
C HIS A 85 -13.33 29.71 -21.32
N ALA A 86 -12.02 29.90 -21.52
CA ALA A 86 -11.29 29.57 -22.72
C ALA A 86 -10.49 28.26 -22.49
N THR A 87 -10.84 27.23 -23.23
CA THR A 87 -10.17 25.91 -23.12
C THR A 87 -10.18 25.22 -24.48
N SER A 88 -9.10 24.52 -24.78
CA SER A 88 -8.99 23.61 -25.93
C SER A 88 -9.39 22.17 -25.62
N LYS A 89 -9.75 21.87 -24.34
CA LYS A 89 -9.86 20.50 -23.82
C LYS A 89 -11.29 19.94 -23.88
N ILE A 90 -12.31 20.79 -23.90
CA ILE A 90 -13.72 20.42 -24.01
C ILE A 90 -14.43 21.39 -24.95
N ALA A 91 -15.32 20.90 -25.78
CA ALA A 91 -16.13 21.71 -26.72
C ALA A 91 -17.63 21.41 -26.59
N SER A 92 -18.01 20.30 -25.94
CA SER A 92 -19.39 19.85 -25.84
C SER A 92 -19.71 19.32 -24.42
N SER A 93 -21.00 19.17 -24.11
CA SER A 93 -21.46 18.51 -22.88
C SER A 93 -21.04 17.04 -22.81
N THR A 94 -20.92 16.38 -23.95
CA THR A 94 -20.46 15.00 -24.04
C THR A 94 -18.98 14.87 -23.63
N ASP A 95 -18.14 15.87 -23.99
CA ASP A 95 -16.74 15.90 -23.57
C ASP A 95 -16.63 16.10 -22.05
N LEU A 96 -17.56 16.87 -21.47
CA LEU A 96 -17.61 17.10 -20.03
C LEU A 96 -18.00 15.82 -19.26
N GLU A 97 -18.79 14.92 -19.85
CA GLU A 97 -19.14 13.62 -19.27
C GLU A 97 -18.01 12.59 -19.38
N ARG A 98 -17.07 12.78 -20.31
CA ARG A 98 -15.96 11.85 -20.60
C ARG A 98 -14.59 12.51 -20.51
N VAL A 99 -14.39 13.34 -19.47
CA VAL A 99 -13.15 14.12 -19.32
C VAL A 99 -11.95 13.17 -19.20
N ALA A 100 -11.14 13.13 -20.28
CA ALA A 100 -9.89 12.38 -20.33
C ALA A 100 -8.66 13.23 -19.91
N THR A 101 -8.78 14.57 -19.93
CA THR A 101 -7.70 15.51 -19.57
C THR A 101 -7.71 15.84 -18.07
N LEU A 102 -6.54 16.19 -17.50
CA LEU A 102 -6.44 16.59 -16.10
C LEU A 102 -7.07 17.97 -15.84
N GLY A 103 -6.96 18.93 -16.76
CA GLY A 103 -7.61 20.23 -16.71
C GLY A 103 -8.74 20.33 -17.74
N PHE A 104 -9.85 21.04 -17.45
CA PHE A 104 -10.96 21.22 -18.40
C PHE A 104 -11.74 22.54 -18.24
N ARG A 105 -11.63 23.24 -17.11
CA ARG A 105 -12.47 24.40 -16.79
C ARG A 105 -12.12 25.70 -17.53
N GLY A 106 -10.90 25.82 -18.08
CA GLY A 106 -10.43 27.03 -18.76
C GLY A 106 -10.35 28.28 -17.88
N GLU A 107 -10.11 28.12 -16.58
CA GLU A 107 -10.09 29.22 -15.59
C GLU A 107 -8.79 29.29 -14.78
N ALA A 108 -7.95 28.27 -14.83
CA ALA A 108 -6.77 28.16 -13.96
C ALA A 108 -5.77 29.31 -14.20
N LEU A 109 -5.35 29.53 -15.43
CA LEU A 109 -4.39 30.61 -15.77
C LEU A 109 -4.95 31.99 -15.47
N ALA A 110 -6.24 32.25 -15.84
CA ALA A 110 -6.92 33.50 -15.53
C ALA A 110 -6.99 33.75 -14.00
N SER A 111 -7.29 32.72 -13.24
CA SER A 111 -7.34 32.79 -11.77
C SER A 111 -5.96 33.06 -11.15
N ILE A 112 -4.91 32.38 -11.62
CA ILE A 112 -3.53 32.62 -11.17
C ILE A 112 -3.10 34.05 -11.53
N ALA A 113 -3.32 34.50 -12.78
CA ALA A 113 -2.96 35.82 -13.25
C ALA A 113 -3.63 36.93 -12.41
N SER A 114 -4.90 36.73 -12.01
CA SER A 114 -5.66 37.75 -11.26
C SER A 114 -5.07 38.07 -9.89
N VAL A 115 -4.28 37.16 -9.30
CA VAL A 115 -3.68 37.30 -7.96
C VAL A 115 -2.15 37.28 -7.96
N SER A 116 -1.52 37.36 -9.13
CA SER A 116 -0.06 37.32 -9.28
C SER A 116 0.43 38.23 -10.43
N GLN A 117 1.73 38.27 -10.62
CA GLN A 117 2.36 38.78 -11.82
C GLN A 117 2.78 37.58 -12.66
N LEU A 118 2.04 37.29 -13.74
CA LEU A 118 2.23 36.09 -14.54
C LEU A 118 2.87 36.47 -15.89
N THR A 119 3.89 35.72 -16.29
CA THR A 119 4.46 35.79 -17.65
C THR A 119 4.35 34.40 -18.29
N LEU A 120 3.73 34.35 -19.45
CA LEU A 120 3.55 33.15 -20.27
C LEU A 120 4.36 33.30 -21.54
N THR A 121 5.38 32.46 -21.70
CA THR A 121 6.23 32.43 -22.92
C THR A 121 6.07 31.06 -23.57
N SER A 122 5.70 31.03 -24.86
CA SER A 122 5.47 29.79 -25.57
C SER A 122 5.97 29.83 -27.01
N ARG A 123 6.38 28.67 -27.48
CA ARG A 123 6.74 28.42 -28.86
C ARG A 123 6.14 27.10 -29.33
N ARG A 124 5.21 27.16 -30.25
CA ARG A 124 4.60 26.00 -30.88
C ARG A 124 5.61 25.32 -31.82
N ALA A 125 5.54 24.00 -31.93
CA ALA A 125 6.33 23.27 -32.93
C ALA A 125 6.03 23.78 -34.35
N GLY A 126 7.06 24.19 -35.08
CA GLY A 126 6.95 24.78 -36.42
C GLY A 126 6.96 26.30 -36.46
N ASP A 127 6.77 27.00 -35.35
CA ASP A 127 6.87 28.47 -35.31
C ASP A 127 8.34 28.91 -35.35
N ARG A 128 8.62 29.99 -36.12
CA ARG A 128 9.96 30.56 -36.23
C ARG A 128 10.40 31.28 -34.96
N HIS A 129 9.48 31.85 -34.21
CA HIS A 129 9.75 32.65 -33.01
C HIS A 129 8.83 32.21 -31.86
N ALA A 130 9.32 32.37 -30.67
CA ALA A 130 8.49 32.30 -29.46
C ALA A 130 7.76 33.64 -29.25
N TRP A 131 6.70 33.57 -28.49
CA TRP A 131 5.90 34.72 -28.11
C TRP A 131 5.68 34.74 -26.62
N SER A 132 5.64 35.94 -26.05
CA SER A 132 5.42 36.14 -24.62
C SER A 132 4.29 37.12 -24.39
N ILE A 133 3.53 36.86 -23.32
CA ILE A 133 2.48 37.73 -22.82
C ILE A 133 2.62 37.85 -21.30
N ALA A 134 2.45 39.05 -20.78
CA ALA A 134 2.48 39.29 -19.33
C ALA A 134 1.09 39.74 -18.85
N ALA A 135 0.73 39.31 -17.64
CA ALA A 135 -0.47 39.74 -16.94
C ALA A 135 -0.15 40.14 -15.50
N ARG A 136 -0.79 41.21 -15.03
CA ARG A 136 -0.67 41.71 -13.65
C ARG A 136 -2.06 41.99 -13.09
N GLY A 137 -2.58 41.04 -12.32
CA GLY A 137 -3.97 41.14 -11.86
C GLY A 137 -4.95 41.04 -13.06
N THR A 138 -5.64 42.13 -13.40
CA THR A 138 -6.57 42.19 -14.54
C THR A 138 -5.94 42.79 -15.79
N GLU A 139 -4.75 43.37 -15.68
CA GLU A 139 -4.08 43.98 -16.81
C GLU A 139 -3.31 42.93 -17.62
N ILE A 140 -3.64 42.82 -18.91
CA ILE A 140 -2.97 41.91 -19.84
C ILE A 140 -2.21 42.77 -20.85
N ALA A 141 -0.90 42.56 -20.94
CA ALA A 141 -0.03 43.26 -21.88
C ALA A 141 -0.19 42.74 -23.30
N ALA A 142 0.34 43.49 -24.29
CA ALA A 142 0.40 43.02 -25.65
C ALA A 142 1.36 41.82 -25.80
N VAL A 143 1.06 40.94 -26.77
CA VAL A 143 1.94 39.81 -27.12
C VAL A 143 3.20 40.36 -27.80
N VAL A 144 4.36 39.98 -27.29
CA VAL A 144 5.67 40.40 -27.81
C VAL A 144 6.52 39.19 -28.25
N PRO A 145 7.41 39.36 -29.24
CA PRO A 145 8.37 38.31 -29.59
C PRO A 145 9.28 37.97 -28.40
N ALA A 146 9.60 36.67 -28.25
CA ALA A 146 10.47 36.17 -27.21
C ALA A 146 11.40 35.06 -27.72
N ALA A 147 12.33 34.62 -26.89
CA ALA A 147 13.19 33.48 -27.18
C ALA A 147 12.72 32.29 -26.30
N HIS A 148 12.50 31.14 -26.94
CA HIS A 148 12.19 29.87 -26.27
C HIS A 148 12.60 28.69 -27.17
N THR A 149 13.05 27.61 -26.60
CA THR A 149 13.53 26.44 -27.36
C THR A 149 12.40 25.60 -27.97
N GLY A 150 11.22 25.61 -27.36
CA GLY A 150 10.01 24.85 -27.73
C GLY A 150 9.20 24.56 -26.50
N GLY A 151 7.87 24.37 -26.61
CA GLY A 151 6.98 24.16 -25.46
C GLY A 151 6.56 25.47 -24.79
N THR A 152 6.32 25.42 -23.48
CA THR A 152 5.79 26.56 -22.70
C THR A 152 6.55 26.80 -21.42
N THR A 153 6.77 28.05 -21.06
CA THR A 153 7.25 28.47 -19.75
C THR A 153 6.26 29.45 -19.15
N ILE A 154 5.82 29.17 -17.93
CA ILE A 154 4.95 30.05 -17.14
C ILE A 154 5.70 30.43 -15.88
N GLU A 155 5.83 31.74 -15.67
CA GLU A 155 6.43 32.34 -14.48
C GLU A 155 5.36 33.11 -13.71
N VAL A 156 5.17 32.75 -12.44
CA VAL A 156 4.23 33.37 -11.50
C VAL A 156 5.04 34.02 -10.41
N HIS A 157 5.04 35.33 -10.37
CA HIS A 157 5.74 36.12 -9.36
C HIS A 157 4.78 36.72 -8.35
N ASP A 158 5.23 36.84 -7.09
CA ASP A 158 4.55 37.53 -6.00
C ASP A 158 3.08 37.12 -5.83
N LEU A 159 2.84 35.84 -5.64
CA LEU A 159 1.48 35.29 -5.46
C LEU A 159 0.77 36.03 -4.30
N TYR A 160 -0.47 36.48 -4.55
CA TYR A 160 -1.30 37.31 -3.65
C TYR A 160 -0.77 38.73 -3.37
N PHE A 161 -0.01 39.32 -4.30
CA PHE A 161 0.48 40.70 -4.14
C PHE A 161 -0.64 41.71 -3.93
N ASN A 162 -1.80 41.49 -4.55
CA ASN A 162 -2.99 42.35 -4.51
C ASN A 162 -4.10 41.84 -3.56
N THR A 163 -3.85 40.77 -2.81
CA THR A 163 -4.81 40.17 -1.87
C THR A 163 -4.13 39.92 -0.50
N PRO A 164 -3.80 40.98 0.25
CA PRO A 164 -3.02 40.88 1.49
C PRO A 164 -3.71 40.06 2.57
N ALA A 165 -5.06 40.00 2.58
CA ALA A 165 -5.82 39.16 3.48
C ALA A 165 -5.48 37.69 3.27
N ARG A 166 -5.43 37.21 2.03
CA ARG A 166 -5.06 35.82 1.69
C ARG A 166 -3.60 35.51 1.99
N ARG A 167 -2.71 36.46 1.69
CA ARG A 167 -1.29 36.29 1.99
C ARG A 167 -1.02 36.01 3.47
N LYS A 168 -1.83 36.57 4.40
CA LYS A 168 -1.74 36.30 5.84
C LYS A 168 -2.12 34.86 6.24
N PHE A 169 -2.86 34.14 5.42
CA PHE A 169 -3.23 32.73 5.68
C PHE A 169 -2.16 31.74 5.21
N LEU A 170 -1.18 32.18 4.44
CA LEU A 170 -0.06 31.33 4.06
C LEU A 170 0.75 30.94 5.29
N LYS A 171 1.21 29.72 5.30
CA LYS A 171 2.10 29.18 6.33
C LYS A 171 3.55 29.62 6.08
N SER A 172 4.49 29.07 6.82
CA SER A 172 5.91 29.33 6.57
C SER A 172 6.32 28.83 5.17
N GLY A 173 7.35 29.48 4.59
CA GLY A 173 7.86 29.06 3.28
C GLY A 173 8.27 27.59 3.21
N ALA A 174 8.76 27.02 4.32
CA ALA A 174 9.08 25.59 4.42
C ALA A 174 7.82 24.71 4.34
N THR A 175 6.73 25.12 5.02
CA THR A 175 5.45 24.40 4.98
C THR A 175 4.82 24.45 3.59
N GLU A 176 4.80 25.64 2.95
CA GLU A 176 4.25 25.79 1.59
C GLU A 176 5.10 25.01 0.57
N PHE A 177 6.43 24.97 0.75
CA PHE A 177 7.31 24.12 -0.06
C PHE A 177 6.96 22.64 0.09
N GLY A 178 6.72 22.15 1.33
CA GLY A 178 6.28 20.77 1.57
C GLY A 178 4.99 20.43 0.82
N HIS A 179 4.02 21.34 0.77
CA HIS A 179 2.80 21.15 -0.03
C HIS A 179 3.08 21.11 -1.54
N CYS A 180 4.02 21.92 -2.02
CA CYS A 180 4.44 21.90 -3.43
C CYS A 180 5.14 20.58 -3.79
N VAL A 181 6.03 20.07 -2.91
CA VAL A 181 6.69 18.77 -3.08
C VAL A 181 5.66 17.64 -3.17
N GLU A 182 4.65 17.67 -2.33
CA GLU A 182 3.59 16.66 -2.34
C GLU A 182 2.80 16.66 -3.68
N VAL A 183 2.47 17.84 -4.22
CA VAL A 183 1.84 17.96 -5.54
C VAL A 183 2.77 17.45 -6.65
N PHE A 184 4.04 17.84 -6.61
CA PHE A 184 5.06 17.37 -7.55
C PHE A 184 5.18 15.84 -7.53
N ASN A 185 5.26 15.23 -6.34
CA ASN A 185 5.36 13.78 -6.18
C ASN A 185 4.13 13.05 -6.74
N ARG A 186 2.93 13.60 -6.57
CA ARG A 186 1.69 13.03 -7.13
C ARG A 186 1.72 12.98 -8.65
N ILE A 187 2.10 14.08 -9.29
CA ILE A 187 2.24 14.13 -10.75
C ILE A 187 3.37 13.19 -11.22
N ALA A 188 4.49 13.18 -10.51
CA ALA A 188 5.62 12.31 -10.82
C ALA A 188 5.29 10.82 -10.72
N LEU A 189 4.45 10.41 -9.76
CA LEU A 189 3.99 9.02 -9.62
C LEU A 189 3.03 8.62 -10.74
N SER A 190 2.08 9.52 -11.10
CA SER A 190 1.08 9.20 -12.14
C SER A 190 1.64 9.23 -13.56
N HIS A 191 2.77 9.92 -13.77
CA HIS A 191 3.40 10.09 -15.10
C HIS A 191 4.89 9.74 -15.00
N SER A 192 5.18 8.46 -14.83
CA SER A 192 6.56 7.96 -14.69
C SER A 192 7.39 8.06 -15.99
N ASP A 193 6.72 8.18 -17.13
CA ASP A 193 7.27 8.39 -18.46
C ASP A 193 7.76 9.83 -18.73
N ILE A 194 7.43 10.79 -17.85
CA ILE A 194 7.86 12.19 -17.93
C ILE A 194 9.11 12.41 -17.04
N ALA A 195 10.12 13.08 -17.59
CA ALA A 195 11.25 13.57 -16.79
C ALA A 195 10.85 14.84 -16.02
N LEU A 196 11.08 14.86 -14.71
CA LEU A 196 10.66 15.95 -13.84
C LEU A 196 11.83 16.44 -12.98
N THR A 197 12.02 17.76 -12.94
CA THR A 197 13.04 18.40 -12.10
C THR A 197 12.36 19.43 -11.20
N LEU A 198 12.67 19.38 -9.90
CA LEU A 198 12.22 20.35 -8.88
C LEU A 198 13.42 21.07 -8.30
N GLN A 199 13.39 22.41 -8.40
CA GLN A 199 14.37 23.31 -7.77
C GLN A 199 13.67 24.19 -6.74
N HIS A 200 14.35 24.45 -5.63
CA HIS A 200 13.88 25.40 -4.61
C HIS A 200 15.02 26.31 -4.18
N ASN A 201 14.78 27.62 -4.27
CA ASN A 201 15.76 28.67 -3.94
C ASN A 201 17.13 28.45 -4.64
N GLY A 202 17.08 28.10 -5.95
CA GLY A 202 18.26 27.86 -6.78
C GLY A 202 18.96 26.51 -6.59
N ARG A 203 18.46 25.64 -5.71
CA ARG A 203 19.02 24.30 -5.48
C ARG A 203 18.08 23.22 -6.02
N VAL A 204 18.64 22.24 -6.75
CA VAL A 204 17.90 21.06 -7.18
C VAL A 204 17.57 20.22 -5.96
N GLN A 205 16.29 19.94 -5.76
CA GLN A 205 15.76 19.11 -4.69
C GLN A 205 15.48 17.68 -5.18
N GLN A 206 14.93 17.57 -6.38
CA GLN A 206 14.61 16.29 -7.01
C GLN A 206 14.90 16.37 -8.52
N HIS A 207 15.43 15.28 -9.04
CA HIS A 207 15.61 15.08 -10.48
C HIS A 207 15.21 13.65 -10.83
N LEU A 208 14.09 13.50 -11.50
CA LEU A 208 13.45 12.24 -11.83
C LEU A 208 13.48 12.07 -13.35
N ARG A 209 14.23 11.08 -13.85
CA ARG A 209 14.26 10.76 -15.28
C ARG A 209 12.96 10.05 -15.69
N ALA A 210 12.63 10.04 -16.96
CA ALA A 210 11.62 9.14 -17.50
C ALA A 210 12.07 7.70 -17.25
N GLN A 211 11.24 6.89 -16.62
CA GLN A 211 11.58 5.55 -16.15
C GLN A 211 10.32 4.70 -15.94
N GLY A 212 10.48 3.41 -15.63
CA GLY A 212 9.37 2.54 -15.29
C GLY A 212 8.67 2.94 -13.97
N VAL A 213 7.44 2.47 -13.79
CA VAL A 213 6.65 2.78 -12.57
C VAL A 213 7.36 2.28 -11.31
N SER A 214 7.98 1.09 -11.36
CA SER A 214 8.72 0.50 -10.24
C SER A 214 9.86 1.39 -9.76
N GLU A 215 10.69 1.85 -10.69
CA GLU A 215 11.83 2.74 -10.41
C GLU A 215 11.35 4.10 -9.89
N ARG A 216 10.24 4.62 -10.46
CA ARG A 216 9.65 5.88 -10.01
C ARG A 216 9.11 5.78 -8.59
N VAL A 217 8.44 4.68 -8.26
CA VAL A 217 7.96 4.38 -6.91
C VAL A 217 9.15 4.28 -5.94
N GLY A 218 10.21 3.56 -6.31
CA GLY A 218 11.44 3.48 -5.51
C GLY A 218 12.09 4.84 -5.27
N ALA A 219 12.17 5.68 -6.30
CA ALA A 219 12.76 7.03 -6.19
C ALA A 219 11.98 7.98 -5.26
N LEU A 220 10.66 7.82 -5.16
CA LEU A 220 9.77 8.72 -4.40
C LEU A 220 9.38 8.18 -3.01
N LEU A 221 9.10 6.88 -2.90
CA LEU A 221 8.68 6.25 -1.65
C LEU A 221 9.83 5.60 -0.88
N GLY A 222 10.98 5.47 -1.53
CA GLY A 222 12.19 4.88 -0.99
C GLY A 222 12.44 3.45 -1.48
N GLU A 223 13.71 3.08 -1.58
CA GLU A 223 14.12 1.75 -2.03
C GLU A 223 13.68 0.64 -1.05
N GLU A 224 13.61 0.97 0.23
CA GLU A 224 13.08 0.08 1.27
C GLU A 224 11.60 -0.26 1.01
N PHE A 225 10.78 0.72 0.60
CA PHE A 225 9.40 0.45 0.20
C PHE A 225 9.35 -0.41 -1.05
N ARG A 226 10.16 -0.11 -2.07
CA ARG A 226 10.19 -0.87 -3.33
C ARG A 226 10.53 -2.34 -3.10
N SER A 227 11.55 -2.62 -2.29
CA SER A 227 11.98 -3.99 -1.97
C SER A 227 11.00 -4.73 -1.04
N GLY A 228 10.28 -4.00 -0.17
CA GLY A 228 9.29 -4.53 0.76
C GLY A 228 7.84 -4.35 0.31
N SER A 229 7.59 -4.27 -1.00
CA SER A 229 6.24 -4.14 -1.56
C SER A 229 5.88 -5.27 -2.50
N LEU A 230 4.58 -5.52 -2.63
CA LEU A 230 4.00 -6.45 -3.60
C LEU A 230 3.50 -5.66 -4.81
N ALA A 231 3.88 -6.11 -6.01
CA ALA A 231 3.32 -5.58 -7.24
C ALA A 231 1.92 -6.15 -7.48
N ILE A 232 1.01 -5.29 -7.94
CA ILE A 232 -0.36 -5.65 -8.31
C ILE A 232 -0.56 -5.36 -9.79
N ASP A 233 -1.13 -6.31 -10.49
CA ASP A 233 -1.68 -6.15 -11.85
C ASP A 233 -2.90 -7.08 -11.97
N GLU A 234 -4.07 -6.55 -11.65
CA GLU A 234 -5.32 -7.31 -11.67
C GLU A 234 -6.26 -6.68 -12.70
N PRO A 235 -6.48 -7.37 -13.84
CA PRO A 235 -7.47 -6.97 -14.83
C PRO A 235 -8.85 -7.53 -14.49
N SER A 236 -9.90 -6.75 -14.81
CA SER A 236 -11.31 -7.18 -14.77
C SER A 236 -12.06 -6.53 -15.93
N SER A 237 -13.31 -6.92 -16.17
CA SER A 237 -14.12 -6.36 -17.28
C SER A 237 -14.29 -4.84 -17.13
N GLY A 238 -13.55 -4.07 -17.92
CA GLY A 238 -13.59 -2.60 -17.91
C GLY A 238 -12.85 -1.93 -16.75
N LEU A 239 -12.11 -2.70 -15.92
CA LEU A 239 -11.32 -2.23 -14.78
C LEU A 239 -9.92 -2.84 -14.82
N ARG A 240 -8.92 -2.09 -14.39
CA ARG A 240 -7.59 -2.62 -14.11
C ARG A 240 -7.00 -1.92 -12.90
N LEU A 241 -6.51 -2.69 -11.93
CA LEU A 241 -5.77 -2.17 -10.79
C LEU A 241 -4.32 -2.57 -10.91
N THR A 242 -3.44 -1.58 -11.00
CA THR A 242 -1.99 -1.79 -11.01
C THR A 242 -1.34 -1.04 -9.86
N GLY A 243 -0.08 -1.35 -9.55
CA GLY A 243 0.70 -0.60 -8.58
C GLY A 243 1.45 -1.44 -7.57
N TYR A 244 1.70 -0.85 -6.42
CA TYR A 244 2.52 -1.43 -5.35
C TYR A 244 1.88 -1.21 -4.00
N ILE A 245 1.83 -2.27 -3.19
CA ILE A 245 1.38 -2.23 -1.80
C ILE A 245 2.49 -2.69 -0.87
N GLY A 246 2.74 -1.96 0.20
CA GLY A 246 3.73 -2.33 1.20
C GLY A 246 3.31 -3.56 1.98
N LEU A 247 4.26 -4.45 2.25
CA LEU A 247 4.05 -5.52 3.22
C LEU A 247 3.70 -4.92 4.59
N PRO A 248 2.87 -5.55 5.41
CA PRO A 248 2.50 -5.05 6.74
C PRO A 248 3.71 -4.74 7.65
N SER A 249 4.83 -5.44 7.47
CA SER A 249 6.10 -5.13 8.15
C SER A 249 6.64 -3.71 7.87
N HIS A 250 6.28 -3.13 6.71
CA HIS A 250 6.67 -1.79 6.27
C HIS A 250 5.56 -0.74 6.49
N ALA A 251 4.53 -1.06 7.28
CA ALA A 251 3.46 -0.13 7.60
C ALA A 251 4.00 1.05 8.44
N ARG A 252 3.49 2.26 8.15
CA ARG A 252 3.93 3.52 8.74
C ARG A 252 2.96 4.02 9.82
N SER A 253 3.44 4.86 10.72
CA SER A 253 2.59 5.54 11.71
C SER A 253 1.79 6.71 11.10
N SER A 254 2.18 7.21 9.92
CA SER A 254 1.54 8.30 9.20
C SER A 254 0.90 7.83 7.89
N ARG A 255 -0.03 8.63 7.34
CA ARG A 255 -0.72 8.35 6.07
C ARG A 255 -0.10 9.06 4.87
N ASP A 256 1.13 9.53 4.98
CA ASP A 256 1.83 10.34 3.99
C ASP A 256 2.30 9.54 2.75
N ALA A 257 2.38 8.22 2.87
CA ALA A 257 2.77 7.32 1.79
C ALA A 257 1.58 6.56 1.16
N GLN A 258 0.40 7.19 1.08
CA GLN A 258 -0.82 6.61 0.53
C GLN A 258 -1.21 7.34 -0.76
N TYR A 259 -0.89 6.74 -1.91
CA TYR A 259 -1.16 7.31 -3.22
C TYR A 259 -2.16 6.44 -3.99
N CYS A 260 -3.29 7.01 -4.34
CA CYS A 260 -4.29 6.36 -5.19
C CYS A 260 -4.59 7.25 -6.40
N PHE A 261 -4.60 6.65 -7.57
CA PHE A 261 -4.86 7.32 -8.83
C PHE A 261 -6.04 6.64 -9.54
N VAL A 262 -6.92 7.45 -10.12
CA VAL A 262 -8.00 7.00 -11.01
C VAL A 262 -7.81 7.66 -12.35
N ASN A 263 -7.59 6.89 -13.40
CA ASN A 263 -7.28 7.37 -14.75
C ASN A 263 -6.17 8.45 -14.75
N GLY A 264 -5.06 8.19 -14.05
CA GLY A 264 -3.92 9.11 -13.92
C GLY A 264 -4.12 10.27 -12.94
N ARG A 265 -5.31 10.49 -12.40
CA ARG A 265 -5.64 11.56 -11.47
C ARG A 265 -5.49 11.09 -10.02
N PHE A 266 -4.72 11.82 -9.20
CA PHE A 266 -4.64 11.57 -7.76
C PHE A 266 -5.99 11.79 -7.07
N VAL A 267 -6.42 10.81 -6.27
CA VAL A 267 -7.66 10.87 -5.51
C VAL A 267 -7.46 10.52 -4.04
N ARG A 268 -8.27 11.15 -3.18
CA ARG A 268 -8.44 10.81 -1.76
C ARG A 268 -9.89 10.41 -1.52
N ASP A 269 -10.26 9.28 -2.06
CA ASP A 269 -11.63 8.78 -1.99
C ASP A 269 -11.82 7.86 -0.78
N LYS A 270 -12.95 8.04 -0.06
CA LYS A 270 -13.26 7.28 1.16
C LYS A 270 -13.53 5.81 0.88
N LEU A 271 -14.14 5.50 -0.27
CA LEU A 271 -14.47 4.13 -0.67
C LEU A 271 -13.21 3.33 -0.95
N LEU A 272 -12.27 3.90 -1.73
CA LEU A 272 -10.98 3.27 -2.02
C LEU A 272 -10.15 3.10 -0.76
N ALA A 273 -10.09 4.14 0.09
CA ALA A 273 -9.40 4.06 1.38
C ALA A 273 -9.99 3.00 2.32
N HIS A 274 -11.32 2.80 2.27
CA HIS A 274 -12.01 1.76 3.04
C HIS A 274 -11.67 0.37 2.50
N ALA A 275 -11.71 0.17 1.17
CA ALA A 275 -11.34 -1.10 0.54
C ALA A 275 -9.90 -1.53 0.88
N VAL A 276 -8.95 -0.57 0.80
CA VAL A 276 -7.56 -0.82 1.21
C VAL A 276 -7.48 -1.20 2.69
N ARG A 277 -8.12 -0.42 3.57
CA ARG A 277 -8.10 -0.70 5.03
C ARG A 277 -8.67 -2.08 5.33
N GLN A 278 -9.79 -2.45 4.71
CA GLN A 278 -10.42 -3.74 4.90
C GLN A 278 -9.51 -4.89 4.42
N ALA A 279 -8.80 -4.73 3.29
CA ALA A 279 -7.85 -5.73 2.81
C ALA A 279 -6.68 -5.98 3.77
N TYR A 280 -6.30 -4.95 4.53
CA TYR A 280 -5.23 -5.03 5.53
C TYR A 280 -5.73 -5.34 6.95
N GLN A 281 -7.04 -5.46 7.18
CA GLN A 281 -7.63 -5.60 8.52
C GLN A 281 -7.07 -6.77 9.30
N ASP A 282 -6.88 -7.92 8.64
CA ASP A 282 -6.36 -9.15 9.26
C ASP A 282 -4.85 -9.16 9.51
N VAL A 283 -4.11 -8.15 9.02
CA VAL A 283 -2.63 -8.14 9.02
C VAL A 283 -2.03 -6.86 9.59
N LEU A 284 -2.82 -5.82 9.81
CA LEU A 284 -2.39 -4.57 10.44
C LEU A 284 -3.20 -4.32 11.70
N HIS A 285 -2.52 -4.36 12.83
CA HIS A 285 -3.06 -3.96 14.12
C HIS A 285 -2.42 -2.64 14.58
N ASN A 286 -3.10 -1.91 15.49
CA ASN A 286 -2.61 -0.68 16.13
C ASN A 286 -2.28 0.43 15.13
N GLU A 287 -3.12 1.41 14.96
CA GLU A 287 -2.88 2.74 14.33
C GLU A 287 -1.83 2.82 13.19
N ARG A 288 -1.36 1.67 12.66
CA ARG A 288 -0.45 1.63 11.52
C ARG A 288 -1.22 1.73 10.21
N HIS A 289 -0.60 2.42 9.26
CA HIS A 289 -1.19 2.65 7.95
C HIS A 289 -0.34 1.99 6.86
N PRO A 290 -0.96 1.23 5.93
CA PRO A 290 -0.24 0.67 4.81
C PRO A 290 0.28 1.79 3.91
N ALA A 291 1.51 1.66 3.42
CA ALA A 291 2.02 2.48 2.33
C ALA A 291 1.65 1.84 0.99
N PHE A 292 1.21 2.63 0.02
CA PHE A 292 0.85 2.12 -1.30
C PHE A 292 0.90 3.20 -2.39
N ALA A 293 1.09 2.75 -3.63
CA ALA A 293 0.89 3.54 -4.85
C ALA A 293 0.03 2.69 -5.81
N LEU A 294 -1.25 3.01 -5.89
CA LEU A 294 -2.27 2.26 -6.64
C LEU A 294 -2.80 3.08 -7.81
N PHE A 295 -2.94 2.46 -8.96
CA PHE A 295 -3.45 3.05 -10.20
C PHE A 295 -4.66 2.24 -10.66
N LEU A 296 -5.84 2.85 -10.59
CA LEU A 296 -7.09 2.29 -11.04
C LEU A 296 -7.45 2.88 -12.40
N GLU A 297 -7.52 2.03 -13.41
CA GLU A 297 -8.07 2.35 -14.72
C GLU A 297 -9.54 1.91 -14.76
N VAL A 298 -10.41 2.84 -15.16
CA VAL A 298 -11.86 2.64 -15.25
C VAL A 298 -12.41 3.41 -16.46
N ASP A 299 -13.43 2.88 -17.11
CA ASP A 299 -14.11 3.60 -18.19
C ASP A 299 -14.51 5.01 -17.70
N PRO A 300 -14.06 6.10 -18.34
CA PRO A 300 -14.43 7.47 -17.98
C PRO A 300 -15.94 7.69 -17.79
N ALA A 301 -16.78 6.95 -18.53
CA ALA A 301 -18.23 7.00 -18.38
C ALA A 301 -18.77 6.44 -17.06
N GLN A 302 -17.95 5.68 -16.30
CA GLN A 302 -18.31 5.06 -15.02
C GLN A 302 -17.85 5.88 -13.80
N VAL A 303 -17.12 6.99 -14.01
CA VAL A 303 -16.59 7.83 -12.94
C VAL A 303 -16.89 9.30 -13.18
N ASP A 304 -17.51 9.96 -12.21
CA ASP A 304 -17.67 11.42 -12.19
C ASP A 304 -16.52 12.04 -11.38
N VAL A 305 -15.70 12.84 -12.06
CA VAL A 305 -14.55 13.55 -11.46
C VAL A 305 -14.88 15.00 -11.09
N ASN A 306 -16.06 15.50 -11.44
CA ASN A 306 -16.49 16.87 -11.17
C ASN A 306 -17.28 17.00 -9.86
N VAL A 307 -16.86 16.32 -8.82
CA VAL A 307 -17.53 16.28 -7.52
C VAL A 307 -17.04 17.38 -6.57
N HIS A 308 -15.76 17.70 -6.62
CA HIS A 308 -15.12 18.66 -5.72
C HIS A 308 -14.26 19.67 -6.49
N PRO A 309 -14.16 20.97 -6.06
CA PRO A 309 -13.34 21.97 -6.73
C PRO A 309 -11.88 21.56 -6.93
N THR A 310 -11.27 20.91 -5.95
CA THR A 310 -9.88 20.42 -6.03
C THR A 310 -9.73 19.10 -6.79
N LYS A 311 -10.83 18.50 -7.23
CA LYS A 311 -10.89 17.25 -8.00
C LYS A 311 -10.19 16.05 -7.33
N ILE A 312 -10.07 16.05 -6.00
CA ILE A 312 -9.43 14.95 -5.24
C ILE A 312 -10.43 13.86 -4.83
N GLU A 313 -11.72 14.10 -4.95
CA GLU A 313 -12.79 13.13 -4.71
C GLU A 313 -13.46 12.79 -6.06
N VAL A 314 -13.83 11.53 -6.20
CA VAL A 314 -14.53 11.01 -7.39
C VAL A 314 -15.81 10.30 -6.96
N ARG A 315 -16.76 10.17 -7.87
CA ARG A 315 -17.96 9.39 -7.62
C ARG A 315 -18.08 8.30 -8.68
N PHE A 316 -18.05 7.05 -8.25
CA PHE A 316 -18.24 5.90 -9.12
C PHE A 316 -19.73 5.60 -9.31
N ARG A 317 -20.15 5.23 -10.51
CA ARG A 317 -21.52 4.78 -10.78
C ARG A 317 -21.82 3.47 -10.07
N ASP A 318 -20.89 2.51 -10.11
CA ASP A 318 -20.94 1.27 -9.33
C ASP A 318 -19.89 1.30 -8.19
N ALA A 319 -20.21 2.05 -7.14
CA ALA A 319 -19.35 2.17 -5.97
C ALA A 319 -19.09 0.81 -5.28
N ARG A 320 -20.10 -0.08 -5.25
CA ARG A 320 -19.97 -1.40 -4.61
C ARG A 320 -19.06 -2.33 -5.42
N GLY A 321 -19.23 -2.37 -6.75
CA GLY A 321 -18.36 -3.19 -7.62
C GLY A 321 -16.90 -2.74 -7.56
N ILE A 322 -16.63 -1.43 -7.59
CA ILE A 322 -15.27 -0.88 -7.43
C ILE A 322 -14.67 -1.25 -6.07
N HIS A 323 -15.43 -1.09 -4.99
CA HIS A 323 -14.97 -1.46 -3.64
C HIS A 323 -14.58 -2.94 -3.58
N GLN A 324 -15.47 -3.83 -4.03
CA GLN A 324 -15.22 -5.27 -4.03
C GLN A 324 -14.03 -5.64 -4.90
N PHE A 325 -13.92 -5.05 -6.10
CA PHE A 325 -12.80 -5.31 -6.99
C PHE A 325 -11.45 -4.94 -6.35
N VAL A 326 -11.34 -3.72 -5.81
CA VAL A 326 -10.11 -3.27 -5.14
C VAL A 326 -9.80 -4.14 -3.92
N PHE A 327 -10.81 -4.42 -3.08
CA PHE A 327 -10.65 -5.30 -1.92
C PHE A 327 -10.12 -6.68 -2.30
N HIS A 328 -10.74 -7.35 -3.29
CA HIS A 328 -10.34 -8.69 -3.71
C HIS A 328 -8.95 -8.71 -4.37
N ALA A 329 -8.62 -7.71 -5.18
CA ALA A 329 -7.30 -7.59 -5.79
C ALA A 329 -6.19 -7.47 -4.73
N LEU A 330 -6.39 -6.62 -3.73
CA LEU A 330 -5.45 -6.43 -2.63
C LEU A 330 -5.36 -7.67 -1.73
N ASN A 331 -6.51 -8.26 -1.40
CA ASN A 331 -6.59 -9.46 -0.58
C ASN A 331 -5.87 -10.64 -1.24
N LYS A 332 -6.06 -10.82 -2.55
CA LYS A 332 -5.36 -11.84 -3.35
C LYS A 332 -3.84 -11.62 -3.33
N ALA A 333 -3.38 -10.38 -3.49
CA ALA A 333 -1.95 -10.06 -3.43
C ALA A 333 -1.35 -10.31 -2.04
N LEU A 334 -2.07 -9.96 -0.96
CA LEU A 334 -1.64 -10.19 0.42
C LEU A 334 -1.74 -11.64 0.86
N ALA A 335 -2.59 -12.46 0.22
CA ALA A 335 -2.75 -13.88 0.51
C ALA A 335 -1.61 -14.74 -0.05
N LEU A 336 -0.91 -14.27 -1.09
CA LEU A 336 0.23 -14.98 -1.64
C LEU A 336 1.30 -15.13 -0.54
N PRO A 337 1.80 -16.37 -0.27
CA PRO A 337 2.95 -16.54 0.61
C PRO A 337 4.09 -15.68 0.03
N ALA A 338 4.78 -14.93 0.90
CA ALA A 338 5.87 -14.06 0.48
C ALA A 338 7.01 -14.92 -0.10
N ALA A 339 6.89 -15.29 -1.37
CA ALA A 339 8.02 -15.85 -2.09
C ALA A 339 9.07 -14.72 -2.24
N PRO A 340 10.38 -15.00 -2.03
CA PRO A 340 11.40 -14.00 -2.23
C PRO A 340 11.25 -13.43 -3.65
N ALA A 341 11.17 -12.11 -3.75
CA ALA A 341 11.11 -11.41 -5.02
C ALA A 341 12.37 -11.74 -5.82
N VAL A 342 12.27 -12.69 -6.71
CA VAL A 342 13.27 -12.89 -7.76
C VAL A 342 13.09 -11.69 -8.69
N ALA A 343 14.06 -10.77 -8.68
CA ALA A 343 14.13 -9.74 -9.68
C ALA A 343 14.28 -10.42 -11.05
N THR A 344 13.17 -10.58 -11.76
CA THR A 344 13.17 -10.95 -13.17
C THR A 344 13.67 -9.75 -13.95
N THR A 345 14.99 -9.66 -14.09
CA THR A 345 15.58 -8.87 -15.17
C THR A 345 15.07 -9.49 -16.46
N GLY A 346 14.22 -8.75 -17.17
CA GLY A 346 13.68 -9.14 -18.45
C GLY A 346 14.79 -9.36 -19.46
N ALA A 347 15.08 -10.62 -19.75
CA ALA A 347 15.77 -11.04 -20.95
C ALA A 347 14.73 -11.71 -21.85
N GLY A 348 14.46 -11.09 -22.99
CA GLY A 348 13.65 -11.64 -24.05
C GLY A 348 14.21 -12.99 -24.53
N PRO A 349 13.42 -13.82 -25.27
CA PRO A 349 13.81 -15.14 -25.68
C PRO A 349 15.00 -15.06 -26.67
N ALA A 350 16.20 -15.28 -26.19
CA ALA A 350 17.36 -15.58 -27.04
C ALA A 350 17.31 -17.08 -27.38
N VAL A 351 17.10 -17.35 -28.65
CA VAL A 351 17.33 -18.69 -29.23
C VAL A 351 18.81 -19.01 -29.08
N VAL A 352 19.16 -19.93 -28.18
CA VAL A 352 20.53 -20.45 -28.05
C VAL A 352 20.58 -21.77 -28.76
N THR A 353 21.28 -21.78 -29.91
CA THR A 353 21.78 -22.98 -30.57
C THR A 353 22.80 -23.65 -29.66
N ALA A 354 22.65 -24.94 -29.48
CA ALA A 354 23.58 -25.80 -28.74
C ALA A 354 24.98 -25.76 -29.33
N ALA A 355 25.95 -25.39 -28.51
CA ALA A 355 27.37 -25.69 -28.72
C ALA A 355 28.01 -25.99 -27.37
N ASP A 356 28.68 -27.14 -27.31
CA ASP A 356 29.39 -27.71 -26.18
C ASP A 356 30.25 -26.69 -25.40
N ALA A 357 30.01 -26.59 -24.08
CA ALA A 357 31.01 -26.09 -23.16
C ALA A 357 30.94 -26.93 -21.87
N ALA A 358 31.99 -27.70 -21.66
CA ALA A 358 32.22 -28.53 -20.49
C ALA A 358 32.15 -27.71 -19.19
N ALA A 359 31.27 -28.11 -18.28
CA ALA A 359 31.19 -27.59 -16.92
C ALA A 359 32.45 -27.99 -16.11
N PRO A 360 33.03 -27.08 -15.30
CA PRO A 360 34.09 -27.47 -14.40
C PRO A 360 33.53 -28.35 -13.27
N ALA A 361 34.08 -29.56 -13.17
CA ALA A 361 33.76 -30.50 -12.11
C ALA A 361 34.14 -29.91 -10.75
N TYR A 362 33.14 -29.66 -9.89
CA TYR A 362 33.36 -29.41 -8.48
C TYR A 362 34.00 -30.64 -7.84
N ARG A 363 35.23 -30.49 -7.38
CA ARG A 363 35.89 -31.51 -6.59
C ARG A 363 35.16 -31.65 -5.28
N HIS A 364 34.57 -32.80 -5.04
CA HIS A 364 34.05 -33.20 -3.73
C HIS A 364 35.19 -33.12 -2.70
N GLN A 365 35.00 -32.30 -1.69
CA GLN A 365 35.85 -32.29 -0.50
C GLN A 365 35.57 -33.59 0.25
N HIS A 366 36.57 -34.47 0.30
CA HIS A 366 36.49 -35.68 1.10
C HIS A 366 36.34 -35.28 2.57
N SER A 367 35.23 -35.69 3.20
CA SER A 367 35.12 -35.69 4.65
C SER A 367 36.17 -36.65 5.19
N MET A 368 37.09 -36.14 6.02
CA MET A 368 37.95 -36.99 6.83
C MET A 368 37.05 -37.74 7.81
N ALA A 369 36.86 -39.04 7.60
CA ALA A 369 36.27 -39.93 8.57
C ALA A 369 37.24 -40.01 9.75
N LEU A 370 36.87 -39.45 10.88
CA LEU A 370 37.45 -39.81 12.18
C LEU A 370 36.92 -41.21 12.48
N GLU A 371 37.77 -42.22 12.26
CA GLU A 371 37.55 -43.58 12.71
C GLU A 371 37.58 -43.61 14.23
N ALA A 372 36.41 -43.50 14.88
CA ALA A 372 36.21 -44.03 16.20
C ALA A 372 35.92 -45.53 16.03
N ALA A 373 36.97 -46.31 16.13
CA ALA A 373 36.87 -47.77 16.09
C ALA A 373 36.05 -48.28 17.27
N GLN A 374 34.75 -48.47 17.06
CA GLN A 374 33.96 -49.40 17.86
C GLN A 374 33.48 -50.52 16.93
N PRO A 375 33.68 -51.80 17.33
CA PRO A 375 33.40 -52.93 16.46
C PRO A 375 31.88 -53.01 16.16
N LEU A 376 31.52 -53.04 14.91
CA LEU A 376 30.15 -53.28 14.40
C LEU A 376 29.51 -54.58 14.97
N ALA A 377 30.32 -55.52 15.44
CA ALA A 377 29.88 -56.76 16.10
C ALA A 377 29.04 -56.53 17.36
N PHE A 378 29.16 -55.41 18.04
CA PHE A 378 28.38 -55.13 19.26
C PHE A 378 26.93 -54.71 18.93
N TYR A 379 26.72 -54.03 17.80
CA TYR A 379 25.38 -53.65 17.35
C TYR A 379 24.61 -54.84 16.75
N ASP A 380 25.29 -55.76 16.05
CA ASP A 380 24.67 -56.98 15.50
C ASP A 380 24.21 -57.96 16.62
N ALA A 381 24.83 -57.92 17.79
CA ALA A 381 24.46 -58.75 18.91
C ALA A 381 23.24 -58.23 19.71
N LEU A 382 22.97 -56.91 19.65
CA LEU A 382 21.88 -56.27 20.39
C LEU A 382 20.56 -56.20 19.60
N PHE A 383 20.63 -56.16 18.26
CA PHE A 383 19.46 -56.01 17.40
C PHE A 383 19.41 -57.10 16.32
N GLY A 384 19.07 -58.34 16.73
CA GLY A 384 19.04 -59.55 15.91
C GLY A 384 18.47 -59.36 14.53
N ARG A 385 19.24 -59.79 13.53
CA ARG A 385 18.92 -59.89 12.11
C ARG A 385 17.54 -60.50 11.84
N ARG A 386 16.68 -59.75 11.16
CA ARG A 386 15.74 -60.34 10.18
C ARG A 386 16.06 -59.74 8.82
N GLY A 387 16.54 -60.59 7.96
CA GLY A 387 16.90 -60.22 6.57
C GLY A 387 15.71 -59.83 5.74
N ASN A 388 15.90 -58.81 4.97
CA ASN A 388 15.34 -58.69 3.61
C ASN A 388 16.32 -57.82 2.82
N HIS A 389 16.85 -58.43 1.75
CA HIS A 389 17.58 -57.70 0.73
C HIS A 389 16.60 -56.74 0.04
N ALA A 390 16.63 -55.47 0.42
CA ALA A 390 16.08 -54.41 -0.38
C ALA A 390 17.19 -53.89 -1.32
N SER A 391 16.93 -53.90 -2.59
CA SER A 391 17.74 -53.30 -3.64
C SER A 391 18.07 -51.85 -3.29
N PRO A 392 19.22 -51.28 -3.77
CA PRO A 392 19.55 -49.90 -3.57
C PRO A 392 18.36 -49.03 -4.06
N PRO A 393 17.99 -47.94 -3.31
CA PRO A 393 16.97 -47.05 -3.82
C PRO A 393 17.45 -46.46 -5.14
N GLU A 394 16.64 -46.62 -6.21
CA GLU A 394 16.75 -45.84 -7.41
C GLU A 394 16.88 -44.37 -7.03
N GLU A 395 17.86 -43.69 -7.59
CA GLU A 395 18.00 -42.23 -7.51
C GLU A 395 16.70 -41.62 -8.02
N SER A 396 15.83 -41.28 -7.08
CA SER A 396 14.64 -40.49 -7.36
C SER A 396 15.09 -39.17 -8.00
N ALA A 397 14.54 -38.85 -9.16
CA ALA A 397 14.74 -37.56 -9.81
C ALA A 397 14.67 -36.42 -8.78
N PRO A 398 15.49 -35.37 -8.89
CA PRO A 398 15.53 -34.28 -7.94
C PRO A 398 14.15 -33.68 -7.80
N GLN A 399 13.47 -33.96 -6.68
CA GLN A 399 12.20 -33.33 -6.35
C GLN A 399 12.48 -31.84 -6.17
N PRO A 400 11.65 -30.95 -6.70
CA PRO A 400 11.83 -29.53 -6.53
C PRO A 400 11.86 -29.20 -5.02
N THR A 401 12.90 -28.53 -4.59
CA THR A 401 13.06 -28.10 -3.20
C THR A 401 11.86 -27.21 -2.84
N PRO A 402 11.14 -27.50 -1.76
CA PRO A 402 9.99 -26.70 -1.36
C PRO A 402 10.38 -25.22 -1.09
N PRO A 403 9.46 -24.26 -1.20
CA PRO A 403 9.75 -22.83 -1.02
C PRO A 403 10.45 -22.48 0.29
N LEU A 404 9.98 -23.04 1.43
CA LEU A 404 10.61 -22.87 2.74
C LEU A 404 11.72 -23.91 3.02
N GLY A 405 12.02 -24.77 2.06
CA GLY A 405 13.09 -25.74 2.16
C GLY A 405 12.87 -26.83 3.20
N PHE A 406 13.95 -27.32 3.78
CA PHE A 406 13.96 -28.34 4.81
C PHE A 406 14.58 -27.83 6.10
N ALA A 407 13.98 -28.17 7.25
CA ALA A 407 14.46 -27.79 8.55
C ALA A 407 15.84 -28.41 8.83
N LEU A 408 16.76 -27.63 9.36
CA LEU A 408 18.10 -28.02 9.78
C LEU A 408 18.17 -28.21 11.29
N ALA A 409 17.66 -27.23 12.04
CA ALA A 409 17.75 -27.19 13.50
C ALA A 409 16.72 -26.22 14.10
N GLN A 410 16.52 -26.36 15.42
CA GLN A 410 15.80 -25.38 16.21
C GLN A 410 16.80 -24.56 17.03
N LEU A 411 16.66 -23.22 17.00
CA LEU A 411 17.49 -22.28 17.74
C LEU A 411 16.74 -21.74 18.95
N CYS A 412 17.32 -21.89 20.13
CA CYS A 412 16.82 -21.40 21.42
C CYS A 412 15.36 -21.78 21.75
N GLY A 413 14.81 -22.84 21.13
CA GLY A 413 13.42 -23.24 21.35
C GLY A 413 12.39 -22.26 20.75
N VAL A 414 12.82 -21.27 19.98
CA VAL A 414 11.97 -20.21 19.42
C VAL A 414 11.97 -20.21 17.89
N TYR A 415 13.16 -20.36 17.27
CA TYR A 415 13.30 -20.27 15.83
C TYR A 415 13.61 -21.63 15.20
N ILE A 416 13.05 -21.86 14.01
CA ILE A 416 13.44 -22.96 13.14
C ILE A 416 14.41 -22.39 12.10
N LEU A 417 15.55 -23.05 11.93
CA LEU A 417 16.48 -22.81 10.83
C LEU A 417 16.19 -23.82 9.72
N ALA A 418 15.96 -23.35 8.50
CA ALA A 418 15.72 -24.17 7.32
C ALA A 418 16.60 -23.72 6.16
N GLN A 419 16.84 -24.61 5.20
CA GLN A 419 17.60 -24.34 4.00
C GLN A 419 16.74 -24.62 2.76
N ASN A 420 16.71 -23.66 1.84
CA ASN A 420 16.15 -23.84 0.50
C ASN A 420 17.24 -23.63 -0.58
N ALA A 421 16.83 -23.60 -1.84
CA ALA A 421 17.73 -23.39 -2.99
C ALA A 421 18.42 -22.00 -2.98
N HIS A 422 17.89 -21.02 -2.22
CA HIS A 422 18.35 -19.63 -2.22
C HIS A 422 19.17 -19.23 -1.00
N GLY A 423 19.22 -20.06 0.05
CA GLY A 423 19.98 -19.78 1.26
C GLY A 423 19.34 -20.28 2.53
N LEU A 424 19.59 -19.56 3.64
CA LEU A 424 19.09 -19.87 4.98
C LEU A 424 17.75 -19.16 5.21
N ILE A 425 16.79 -19.89 5.79
CA ILE A 425 15.51 -19.34 6.25
C ILE A 425 15.45 -19.46 7.78
N ILE A 426 15.06 -18.40 8.44
CA ILE A 426 14.83 -18.34 9.88
C ILE A 426 13.33 -18.13 10.10
N ILE A 427 12.68 -19.04 10.80
CA ILE A 427 11.24 -19.02 11.03
C ILE A 427 10.98 -18.85 12.53
N ASP A 428 10.12 -17.90 12.91
CA ASP A 428 9.54 -17.82 14.25
C ASP A 428 8.42 -18.86 14.36
N MET A 429 8.69 -19.98 15.06
CA MET A 429 7.77 -21.10 15.14
C MET A 429 6.46 -20.75 15.86
N HIS A 430 6.51 -19.83 16.84
CA HIS A 430 5.32 -19.40 17.58
C HIS A 430 4.41 -18.57 16.69
N ALA A 431 4.97 -17.54 16.06
CA ALA A 431 4.24 -16.67 15.15
C ALA A 431 3.67 -17.42 13.94
N ALA A 432 4.42 -18.40 13.41
CA ALA A 432 3.97 -19.26 12.32
C ALA A 432 2.78 -20.14 12.73
N HIS A 433 2.88 -20.83 13.89
CA HIS A 433 1.82 -21.70 14.37
C HIS A 433 0.56 -20.92 14.77
N GLU A 434 0.72 -19.74 15.40
CA GLU A 434 -0.39 -18.83 15.71
C GLU A 434 -1.16 -18.47 14.45
N ARG A 435 -0.46 -18.11 13.37
CA ARG A 435 -1.11 -17.75 12.09
C ARG A 435 -1.82 -18.95 11.45
N ILE A 436 -1.21 -20.11 11.44
CA ILE A 436 -1.84 -21.33 10.94
C ILE A 436 -3.14 -21.63 11.68
N MET A 437 -3.11 -21.54 13.02
CA MET A 437 -4.28 -21.80 13.86
C MET A 437 -5.37 -20.76 13.61
N TYR A 438 -5.02 -19.50 13.46
CA TYR A 438 -5.96 -18.43 13.12
C TYR A 438 -6.70 -18.73 11.81
N GLU A 439 -5.99 -19.06 10.73
CA GLU A 439 -6.59 -19.35 9.44
C GLU A 439 -7.47 -20.62 9.47
N LYS A 440 -7.07 -21.64 10.24
CA LYS A 440 -7.91 -22.84 10.46
C LYS A 440 -9.21 -22.51 11.19
N LEU A 441 -9.13 -21.73 12.29
CA LEU A 441 -10.29 -21.30 13.06
C LEU A 441 -11.22 -20.43 12.21
N LYS A 442 -10.65 -19.52 11.41
CA LYS A 442 -11.39 -18.65 10.49
C LYS A 442 -12.18 -19.47 9.46
N ARG A 443 -11.53 -20.42 8.79
CA ARG A 443 -12.18 -21.33 7.83
C ARG A 443 -13.28 -22.18 8.48
N ALA A 444 -13.04 -22.69 9.69
CA ALA A 444 -14.03 -23.47 10.43
C ALA A 444 -15.26 -22.63 10.77
N LEU A 445 -15.08 -21.39 11.22
CA LEU A 445 -16.17 -20.49 11.54
C LEU A 445 -16.94 -20.04 10.29
N ASP A 446 -16.26 -19.75 9.16
CA ASP A 446 -16.88 -19.41 7.88
C ASP A 446 -17.75 -20.53 7.34
N SER A 447 -17.35 -21.79 7.54
CA SER A 447 -18.13 -22.98 7.15
C SER A 447 -19.33 -23.24 8.08
N ARG A 448 -19.54 -22.41 9.11
CA ARG A 448 -20.55 -22.59 10.18
C ARG A 448 -20.50 -23.98 10.85
N ARG A 449 -19.33 -24.59 10.88
CA ARG A 449 -19.07 -25.90 11.49
C ARG A 449 -17.76 -25.83 12.25
N MET A 450 -17.77 -25.16 13.43
CA MET A 450 -16.65 -25.26 14.36
C MET A 450 -16.68 -26.68 14.95
N PRO A 451 -15.73 -27.57 14.58
CA PRO A 451 -15.70 -28.92 15.13
C PRO A 451 -15.41 -28.83 16.63
N SER A 452 -16.23 -29.45 17.44
CA SER A 452 -16.05 -29.53 18.91
C SER A 452 -15.61 -30.93 19.33
N GLN A 453 -14.68 -30.98 20.29
CA GLN A 453 -14.17 -32.21 20.91
C GLN A 453 -14.81 -32.34 22.30
N PRO A 454 -15.64 -33.40 22.54
CA PRO A 454 -16.10 -33.74 23.89
C PRO A 454 -14.93 -34.13 24.79
N LEU A 455 -14.91 -33.63 26.01
CA LEU A 455 -13.89 -33.96 27.01
C LEU A 455 -14.30 -35.24 27.69
N LEU A 456 -13.38 -36.21 27.78
CA LEU A 456 -13.57 -37.47 28.54
C LEU A 456 -13.89 -37.19 30.00
N VAL A 457 -13.22 -36.22 30.60
CA VAL A 457 -13.49 -35.72 31.94
C VAL A 457 -13.81 -34.23 31.82
N PRO A 458 -15.03 -33.79 32.20
CA PRO A 458 -15.36 -32.38 32.22
C PRO A 458 -14.40 -31.60 33.13
N VAL A 459 -13.96 -30.43 32.63
CA VAL A 459 -13.06 -29.56 33.39
C VAL A 459 -13.87 -28.50 34.11
N THR A 460 -13.73 -28.47 35.45
CA THR A 460 -14.34 -27.43 36.30
C THR A 460 -13.31 -26.38 36.67
N PHE A 461 -13.68 -25.12 36.62
CA PHE A 461 -12.81 -24.00 36.97
C PHE A 461 -13.59 -22.86 37.63
N THR A 462 -12.90 -22.08 38.47
CA THR A 462 -13.48 -20.93 39.15
C THR A 462 -13.55 -19.72 38.20
N ALA A 463 -14.67 -18.96 38.29
CA ALA A 463 -14.88 -17.75 37.55
C ALA A 463 -15.57 -16.71 38.44
N GLU A 464 -15.51 -15.44 38.05
CA GLU A 464 -16.28 -14.38 38.72
C GLU A 464 -17.80 -14.60 38.51
N PRO A 465 -18.65 -14.26 39.50
CA PRO A 465 -20.10 -14.44 39.35
C PRO A 465 -20.68 -13.80 38.09
N VAL A 466 -20.11 -12.67 37.65
CA VAL A 466 -20.52 -11.97 36.42
C VAL A 466 -20.12 -12.76 35.16
N ASP A 467 -18.97 -13.45 35.16
CA ASP A 467 -18.53 -14.30 34.05
C ASP A 467 -19.36 -15.58 33.98
N VAL A 468 -19.74 -16.14 35.14
CA VAL A 468 -20.63 -17.31 35.22
C VAL A 468 -22.02 -16.99 34.65
N ALA A 469 -22.57 -15.83 34.99
CA ALA A 469 -23.85 -15.35 34.43
C ALA A 469 -23.73 -15.15 32.90
N ALA A 470 -22.68 -14.46 32.44
CA ALA A 470 -22.43 -14.22 31.02
C ALA A 470 -22.28 -15.51 30.19
N ALA A 471 -21.64 -16.55 30.75
CA ALA A 471 -21.54 -17.86 30.10
C ALA A 471 -22.92 -18.52 29.91
N GLY A 472 -23.84 -18.32 30.86
CA GLY A 472 -25.24 -18.76 30.73
C GLY A 472 -26.02 -17.96 29.66
N ASP A 473 -25.88 -16.64 29.69
CA ASP A 473 -26.60 -15.73 28.78
C ASP A 473 -26.12 -15.91 27.31
N HIS A 474 -24.84 -16.23 27.08
CA HIS A 474 -24.24 -16.40 25.75
C HIS A 474 -23.98 -17.88 25.37
N ALA A 475 -24.71 -18.84 25.96
CA ALA A 475 -24.50 -20.26 25.73
C ALA A 475 -24.58 -20.68 24.25
N ASP A 476 -25.46 -20.05 23.45
CA ASP A 476 -25.60 -20.33 22.02
C ASP A 476 -24.39 -19.83 21.21
N ALA A 477 -23.85 -18.66 21.52
CA ALA A 477 -22.64 -18.12 20.92
C ALA A 477 -21.42 -18.98 21.27
N LEU A 478 -21.29 -19.43 22.51
CA LEU A 478 -20.23 -20.33 22.95
C LEU A 478 -20.29 -21.67 22.21
N ARG A 479 -21.49 -22.23 22.01
CA ARG A 479 -21.67 -23.45 21.20
C ARG A 479 -21.32 -23.24 19.72
N ALA A 480 -21.64 -22.09 19.16
CA ALA A 480 -21.23 -21.74 17.80
C ALA A 480 -19.70 -21.67 17.64
N LEU A 481 -19.00 -21.27 18.70
CA LEU A 481 -17.53 -21.26 18.79
C LEU A 481 -16.93 -22.63 19.18
N GLY A 482 -17.77 -23.65 19.40
CA GLY A 482 -17.33 -25.02 19.74
C GLY A 482 -17.16 -25.31 21.23
N PHE A 483 -17.52 -24.38 22.12
CA PHE A 483 -17.49 -24.57 23.56
C PHE A 483 -18.83 -25.04 24.10
N ASP A 484 -18.83 -26.04 24.98
CA ASP A 484 -19.98 -26.37 25.84
C ASP A 484 -19.61 -26.02 27.28
N LEU A 485 -19.97 -24.80 27.68
CA LEU A 485 -19.77 -24.26 29.02
C LEU A 485 -21.12 -24.15 29.74
N SER A 486 -21.16 -24.58 31.00
CA SER A 486 -22.37 -24.40 31.81
C SER A 486 -22.04 -24.06 33.27
N PRO A 487 -22.86 -23.24 33.94
CA PRO A 487 -22.74 -22.95 35.36
C PRO A 487 -23.00 -24.17 36.21
N VAL A 488 -22.16 -24.42 37.22
CA VAL A 488 -22.36 -25.43 38.25
C VAL A 488 -22.66 -24.79 39.59
N SER A 489 -22.07 -23.64 39.85
CA SER A 489 -22.31 -22.83 41.06
C SER A 489 -22.17 -21.34 40.67
N PRO A 490 -22.52 -20.39 41.56
CA PRO A 490 -22.33 -18.96 41.27
C PRO A 490 -20.91 -18.53 40.97
N THR A 491 -19.91 -19.36 41.27
CA THR A 491 -18.48 -19.07 41.06
C THR A 491 -17.73 -20.19 40.30
N THR A 492 -18.47 -21.14 39.68
CA THR A 492 -17.85 -22.29 39.02
C THR A 492 -18.51 -22.57 37.67
N LEU A 493 -17.70 -22.69 36.65
CA LEU A 493 -18.06 -23.18 35.32
C LEU A 493 -17.56 -24.60 35.11
N VAL A 494 -18.28 -25.35 34.27
CA VAL A 494 -17.83 -26.64 33.76
C VAL A 494 -17.80 -26.62 32.25
N ALA A 495 -16.67 -27.04 31.67
CA ALA A 495 -16.50 -27.27 30.24
C ALA A 495 -16.68 -28.74 29.92
N ARG A 496 -17.58 -29.09 29.00
CA ARG A 496 -17.83 -30.46 28.51
C ARG A 496 -17.28 -30.67 27.10
N SER A 497 -17.18 -29.63 26.30
CA SER A 497 -16.52 -29.69 25.00
C SER A 497 -15.75 -28.41 24.72
N VAL A 498 -14.75 -28.54 23.83
CA VAL A 498 -13.89 -27.46 23.34
C VAL A 498 -13.78 -27.54 21.84
N PRO A 499 -13.43 -26.45 21.14
CA PRO A 499 -13.09 -26.53 19.73
C PRO A 499 -11.97 -27.56 19.52
N ALA A 500 -12.16 -28.50 18.58
CA ALA A 500 -11.20 -29.58 18.36
C ALA A 500 -9.78 -29.09 18.01
N LEU A 501 -9.69 -27.92 17.38
CA LEU A 501 -8.42 -27.25 17.07
C LEU A 501 -7.68 -26.72 18.32
N LEU A 502 -8.36 -26.62 19.47
CA LEU A 502 -7.87 -25.98 20.70
C LEU A 502 -7.76 -26.98 21.88
N GLN A 503 -7.80 -28.28 21.60
CA GLN A 503 -7.80 -29.32 22.64
C GLN A 503 -6.58 -29.30 23.57
N ASP A 504 -5.43 -28.81 23.07
CA ASP A 504 -4.16 -28.74 23.80
C ASP A 504 -3.94 -27.36 24.48
N ALA A 505 -4.89 -26.43 24.38
CA ALA A 505 -4.81 -25.12 24.99
C ALA A 505 -5.07 -25.16 26.50
N ASP A 506 -4.71 -24.06 27.21
CA ASP A 506 -5.11 -23.85 28.60
C ASP A 506 -6.61 -23.51 28.63
N LEU A 507 -7.43 -24.55 28.74
CA LEU A 507 -8.89 -24.44 28.61
C LEU A 507 -9.52 -23.45 29.60
N PRO A 508 -9.20 -23.45 30.92
CA PRO A 508 -9.76 -22.46 31.84
C PRO A 508 -9.47 -21.02 31.45
N ALA A 509 -8.21 -20.72 31.10
CA ALA A 509 -7.79 -19.39 30.71
C ALA A 509 -8.47 -18.94 29.42
N LEU A 510 -8.46 -19.78 28.39
CA LEU A 510 -9.12 -19.52 27.11
C LEU A 510 -10.63 -19.32 27.25
N ALA A 511 -11.33 -20.20 27.97
CA ALA A 511 -12.76 -20.12 28.16
C ALA A 511 -13.18 -18.83 28.88
N LEU A 512 -12.43 -18.42 29.91
CA LEU A 512 -12.69 -17.16 30.63
C LEU A 512 -12.50 -15.93 29.73
N GLU A 513 -11.46 -15.94 28.90
CA GLU A 513 -11.20 -14.80 28.00
C GLU A 513 -12.28 -14.66 26.94
N VAL A 514 -12.73 -15.76 26.32
CA VAL A 514 -13.85 -15.78 25.38
C VAL A 514 -15.15 -15.30 26.04
N VAL A 515 -15.44 -15.77 27.25
CA VAL A 515 -16.65 -15.33 28.00
C VAL A 515 -16.58 -13.84 28.31
N ARG A 516 -15.43 -13.31 28.71
CA ARG A 516 -15.24 -11.87 28.97
C ARG A 516 -15.42 -11.01 27.73
N GLU A 517 -14.93 -11.43 26.56
CA GLU A 517 -15.17 -10.74 25.31
C GLU A 517 -16.68 -10.71 24.95
N LEU A 518 -17.35 -11.86 25.08
CA LEU A 518 -18.80 -11.92 24.85
C LEU A 518 -19.60 -11.03 25.81
N ARG A 519 -19.21 -10.97 27.08
CA ARG A 519 -19.80 -10.11 28.10
C ARG A 519 -19.61 -8.63 27.78
N GLU A 520 -18.40 -8.22 27.37
CA GLU A 520 -18.04 -6.83 27.17
C GLU A 520 -18.70 -6.24 25.91
N TYR A 521 -18.74 -7.00 24.83
CA TYR A 521 -19.18 -6.50 23.52
C TYR A 521 -20.50 -7.08 23.02
N GLY A 522 -21.02 -8.13 23.64
CA GLY A 522 -22.23 -8.86 23.22
C GLY A 522 -21.96 -9.84 22.07
N ALA A 523 -22.73 -10.95 22.03
CA ALA A 523 -22.49 -12.05 21.10
C ALA A 523 -22.58 -11.65 19.62
N ASP A 524 -23.58 -10.86 19.25
CA ASP A 524 -23.76 -10.43 17.85
C ASP A 524 -22.57 -9.60 17.35
N ARG A 525 -22.08 -8.70 18.19
CA ARG A 525 -20.99 -7.82 17.84
C ARG A 525 -19.64 -8.55 17.80
N VAL A 526 -19.41 -9.46 18.73
CA VAL A 526 -18.19 -10.27 18.78
C VAL A 526 -18.10 -11.20 17.56
N LEU A 527 -19.21 -11.83 17.17
CA LEU A 527 -19.23 -12.76 16.04
C LEU A 527 -19.27 -12.06 14.66
N THR A 528 -19.49 -10.76 14.59
CA THR A 528 -19.54 -10.00 13.34
C THR A 528 -18.41 -8.98 13.23
N GLU A 529 -18.37 -7.97 14.11
CA GLU A 529 -17.43 -6.85 14.02
C GLU A 529 -16.05 -7.15 14.62
N ARG A 530 -15.99 -7.97 15.68
CA ARG A 530 -14.76 -8.30 16.42
C ARG A 530 -14.31 -9.75 16.25
N ARG A 531 -14.87 -10.43 15.27
CA ARG A 531 -14.58 -11.84 15.00
C ARG A 531 -13.09 -12.15 14.89
N ASP A 532 -12.37 -11.30 14.16
CA ASP A 532 -10.95 -11.51 13.88
C ASP A 532 -10.08 -11.32 15.14
N GLU A 533 -10.48 -10.42 16.04
CA GLU A 533 -9.81 -10.24 17.34
C GLU A 533 -10.02 -11.47 18.23
N LEU A 534 -11.26 -11.96 18.33
CA LEU A 534 -11.58 -13.19 19.06
C LEU A 534 -10.80 -14.39 18.53
N LEU A 535 -10.77 -14.59 17.20
CA LEU A 535 -10.01 -15.67 16.58
C LEU A 535 -8.51 -15.53 16.82
N GLY A 536 -7.97 -14.31 16.86
CA GLY A 536 -6.58 -14.03 17.24
C GLY A 536 -6.27 -14.47 18.66
N THR A 537 -7.14 -14.12 19.62
CA THR A 537 -7.05 -14.56 21.02
C THR A 537 -7.07 -16.08 21.12
N MET A 538 -8.02 -16.74 20.45
CA MET A 538 -8.13 -18.21 20.45
C MET A 538 -6.89 -18.88 19.84
N ALA A 539 -6.34 -18.33 18.74
CA ALA A 539 -5.14 -18.85 18.08
C ALA A 539 -3.89 -18.70 18.96
N CYS A 540 -3.76 -17.60 19.67
CA CYS A 540 -2.65 -17.34 20.60
C CYS A 540 -2.61 -18.40 21.73
N HIS A 541 -3.76 -18.76 22.29
CA HIS A 541 -3.85 -19.83 23.31
C HIS A 541 -3.53 -21.23 22.76
N ALA A 542 -3.73 -21.46 21.47
CA ALA A 542 -3.42 -22.72 20.80
C ALA A 542 -1.99 -22.82 20.30
N ALA A 543 -1.28 -21.70 20.20
CA ALA A 543 0.06 -21.68 19.62
C ALA A 543 1.05 -22.52 20.44
N VAL A 544 1.98 -23.16 19.74
CA VAL A 544 3.07 -23.91 20.36
C VAL A 544 3.80 -23.00 21.34
N ARG A 545 3.86 -23.39 22.61
CA ARG A 545 4.56 -22.60 23.64
C ARG A 545 6.03 -22.41 23.26
N ALA A 546 6.54 -21.21 23.41
CA ALA A 546 7.97 -20.94 23.30
C ALA A 546 8.75 -21.93 24.20
N ASN A 547 9.91 -22.41 23.73
CA ASN A 547 10.77 -23.42 24.37
C ASN A 547 10.32 -24.89 24.23
N ARG A 548 9.24 -25.24 23.49
CA ARG A 548 9.00 -26.62 23.10
C ARG A 548 10.07 -27.07 22.11
N ARG A 549 10.74 -28.18 22.37
CA ARG A 549 11.66 -28.79 21.39
C ARG A 549 10.85 -29.59 20.37
N LEU A 550 11.01 -29.24 19.11
CA LEU A 550 10.41 -29.94 17.98
C LEU A 550 11.42 -30.91 17.37
N ALA A 551 10.95 -32.10 16.98
CA ALA A 551 11.73 -33.00 16.17
C ALA A 551 11.80 -32.51 14.71
N LEU A 552 12.82 -32.92 13.94
CA LEU A 552 12.96 -32.56 12.53
C LEU A 552 11.68 -32.85 11.69
N PRO A 553 10.99 -33.98 11.86
CA PRO A 553 9.73 -34.22 11.16
C PRO A 553 8.63 -33.21 11.53
N GLU A 554 8.51 -32.81 12.81
CA GLU A 554 7.54 -31.81 13.27
C GLU A 554 7.85 -30.42 12.69
N MET A 555 9.14 -30.04 12.66
CA MET A 555 9.57 -28.78 12.03
C MET A 555 9.23 -28.78 10.54
N ASN A 556 9.53 -29.85 9.81
CA ASN A 556 9.20 -29.96 8.38
C ASN A 556 7.69 -29.97 8.14
N ALA A 557 6.90 -30.60 9.02
CA ALA A 557 5.44 -30.56 8.93
C ALA A 557 4.93 -29.11 9.07
N LEU A 558 5.46 -28.35 10.03
CA LEU A 558 5.12 -26.93 10.20
C LEU A 558 5.48 -26.10 8.95
N LEU A 559 6.65 -26.35 8.33
CA LEU A 559 7.04 -25.66 7.10
C LEU A 559 6.06 -25.95 5.95
N ARG A 560 5.67 -27.20 5.76
CA ARG A 560 4.67 -27.60 4.72
C ARG A 560 3.33 -26.94 5.00
N GLU A 561 2.89 -26.93 6.23
CA GLU A 561 1.65 -26.31 6.62
C GLU A 561 1.66 -24.78 6.42
N MET A 562 2.80 -24.13 6.68
CA MET A 562 2.99 -22.71 6.34
C MET A 562 2.85 -22.46 4.83
N GLU A 563 3.40 -23.33 3.98
CA GLU A 563 3.30 -23.20 2.52
C GLU A 563 1.89 -23.34 1.98
N GLU A 564 1.04 -24.12 2.67
CA GLU A 564 -0.37 -24.33 2.32
C GLU A 564 -1.30 -23.27 2.97
N THR A 565 -0.82 -22.54 3.98
CA THR A 565 -1.63 -21.58 4.73
C THR A 565 -1.54 -20.20 4.10
N GLU A 566 -2.69 -19.62 3.79
CA GLU A 566 -2.77 -18.24 3.34
C GLU A 566 -2.13 -17.27 4.36
N ARG A 567 -1.40 -16.28 3.86
CA ARG A 567 -0.77 -15.23 4.68
C ARG A 567 0.20 -15.75 5.77
N SER A 568 0.69 -16.98 5.63
CA SER A 568 1.62 -17.58 6.60
C SER A 568 2.94 -16.82 6.77
N GLY A 569 3.28 -15.94 5.81
CA GLY A 569 4.46 -15.07 5.91
C GLY A 569 4.37 -13.99 6.99
N GLN A 570 3.22 -13.85 7.67
CA GLN A 570 2.98 -12.82 8.69
C GLN A 570 2.12 -13.37 9.82
N CYS A 571 2.44 -13.01 11.07
CA CYS A 571 1.61 -13.34 12.22
C CYS A 571 0.34 -12.47 12.28
N ASN A 572 -0.55 -12.76 13.22
CA ASN A 572 -1.78 -11.99 13.45
C ASN A 572 -1.52 -10.52 13.80
N HIS A 573 -0.32 -10.18 14.25
CA HIS A 573 0.12 -8.83 14.62
C HIS A 573 0.92 -8.12 13.51
N GLY A 574 0.97 -8.69 12.27
CA GLY A 574 1.65 -8.12 11.11
C GLY A 574 3.18 -8.22 11.14
N ARG A 575 3.76 -9.02 12.06
CA ARG A 575 5.20 -9.29 12.07
C ARG A 575 5.52 -10.43 11.10
N PRO A 576 6.67 -10.38 10.39
CA PRO A 576 7.08 -11.50 9.56
C PRO A 576 7.25 -12.75 10.41
N THR A 577 6.73 -13.89 9.93
CA THR A 577 6.88 -15.20 10.57
C THR A 577 8.18 -15.89 10.16
N TRP A 578 8.78 -15.45 9.06
CA TRP A 578 10.06 -15.96 8.58
C TRP A 578 10.87 -14.89 7.85
N HIS A 579 12.18 -15.11 7.77
CA HIS A 579 13.13 -14.25 7.05
C HIS A 579 14.13 -15.11 6.30
N GLN A 580 14.48 -14.71 5.06
CA GLN A 580 15.49 -15.38 4.25
C GLN A 580 16.78 -14.59 4.21
N ILE A 581 17.91 -15.26 4.41
CA ILE A 581 19.26 -14.74 4.22
C ILE A 581 19.83 -15.43 2.98
N SER A 582 20.06 -14.67 1.91
CA SER A 582 20.59 -15.24 0.67
C SER A 582 22.05 -15.69 0.84
N LEU A 583 22.51 -16.61 -0.03
CA LEU A 583 23.93 -16.98 -0.06
C LEU A 583 24.83 -15.78 -0.32
N ALA A 584 24.40 -14.85 -1.17
CA ALA A 584 25.16 -13.63 -1.45
C ALA A 584 25.28 -12.72 -0.21
N ASP A 585 24.26 -12.67 0.65
CA ASP A 585 24.33 -11.90 1.89
C ASP A 585 25.19 -12.60 2.94
N LEU A 586 25.16 -13.93 2.99
CA LEU A 586 26.09 -14.70 3.81
C LEU A 586 27.54 -14.49 3.33
N ASP A 587 27.81 -14.53 2.04
CA ASP A 587 29.16 -14.28 1.48
C ASP A 587 29.65 -12.86 1.81
N LYS A 588 28.79 -11.85 1.77
CA LYS A 588 29.13 -10.48 2.21
C LYS A 588 29.53 -10.43 3.69
N LEU A 589 28.80 -11.14 4.57
CA LEU A 589 29.14 -11.19 6.01
C LEU A 589 30.53 -11.76 6.26
N PHE A 590 30.98 -12.72 5.44
CA PHE A 590 32.31 -13.33 5.53
C PHE A 590 33.34 -12.71 4.59
N MET A 591 33.01 -11.56 3.93
CA MET A 591 33.88 -10.88 2.96
C MET A 591 34.35 -11.79 1.82
N ARG A 592 33.57 -12.81 1.47
CA ARG A 592 33.86 -13.68 0.30
C ARG A 592 33.41 -12.96 -0.96
N GLY A 593 34.29 -12.89 -1.98
CA GLY A 593 33.95 -12.24 -3.26
C GLY A 593 34.50 -10.82 -3.44
N ARG A 594 35.52 -10.44 -2.66
CA ARG A 594 36.37 -9.27 -2.93
C ARG A 594 37.68 -9.69 -3.59
#